data_19243eb0bc4b033d734fd253fc47460d
#
_entry.id   19243eb0bc4b033d734fd253fc47460d
#
_cell.length_a   1.000
_cell.length_b   1.000
_cell.length_c   1.000
_cell.angle_alpha   90.00
_cell.angle_beta   90.00
_cell.angle_gamma   90.00
#
_symmetry.space_group_name_H-M   'P 1'
#
loop_
_entity.id
_entity.type
_entity.pdbx_description
1 polymer ?
#
loop_
_entity_poly.entity_id
_entity_poly.type
_entity_poly.pdbx_seq_one_letter_code
_entity_poly.pdbx_strand_id
1 'polypeptide(L)'
;MTVEAEPLARLRQRTSEKWKAYPDDVLPLFVAEMDYPLAPPIAAALHAAIDRSDTGYVGPQRGLETAFAAYAHDTWGWEVDEAGVRTSTDVGVVVVEALRRLIAPGERVIITPPVYPPFFSYIPEAGGVVEEVPLLSGTSGEPGWSLDLAGIEAAFASGARAMLLCNPHNPLGLVHPPEHLATVASLAARYGAHVVSDEVHASLTHRDARFTPFLAVSDDARRVGVAAHAASKAWNLAGLKCAFFVATGTEMIERVRALPIEIEERTSLFGRIATETAYREGAPWLEGALDAIEANRALLTDLLAEHLPEAVYHEPCASYLAWVDLRAFGWGDDPAAHILDGARVAFASGPAFGREGRGFVRVNLACSPEVLTEAVQRVARLR
;
A
#
# COMPACT_ATOMS: atom_id res chain seq x y z
N MET A 1 -1.57 -6.44 22.37
CA MET A 1 -3.02 -6.91 22.35
C MET A 1 -3.09 -8.06 21.35
N THR A 2 -3.80 -9.16 21.66
CA THR A 2 -4.01 -10.21 20.65
C THR A 2 -5.08 -9.76 19.66
N VAL A 3 -4.78 -9.87 18.36
CA VAL A 3 -5.70 -9.58 17.25
C VAL A 3 -5.90 -10.87 16.47
N GLU A 4 -7.15 -11.27 16.30
CA GLU A 4 -7.53 -12.48 15.59
C GLU A 4 -8.59 -12.15 14.53
N ALA A 5 -8.61 -12.90 13.43
CA ALA A 5 -9.64 -12.75 12.41
C ALA A 5 -11.03 -13.13 12.97
N GLU A 6 -12.04 -12.39 12.53
CA GLU A 6 -13.42 -12.73 12.89
C GLU A 6 -13.84 -14.08 12.25
N PRO A 7 -14.76 -14.80 12.89
CA PRO A 7 -15.30 -16.03 12.32
C PRO A 7 -15.89 -15.81 10.91
N LEU A 8 -15.67 -16.77 10.00
CA LEU A 8 -16.08 -16.67 8.59
C LEU A 8 -17.59 -16.33 8.43
N ALA A 9 -18.44 -16.89 9.31
CA ALA A 9 -19.88 -16.61 9.30
C ALA A 9 -20.20 -15.13 9.58
N ARG A 10 -19.39 -14.44 10.40
CA ARG A 10 -19.52 -13.01 10.68
C ARG A 10 -18.93 -12.16 9.54
N LEU A 11 -17.79 -12.58 9.00
CA LEU A 11 -17.14 -11.90 7.87
C LEU A 11 -18.05 -11.86 6.62
N ARG A 12 -18.78 -12.94 6.34
CA ARG A 12 -19.77 -12.99 5.24
C ARG A 12 -20.93 -12.01 5.36
N GLN A 13 -21.18 -11.45 6.56
CA GLN A 13 -22.16 -10.38 6.77
C GLN A 13 -21.63 -8.99 6.39
N ARG A 14 -20.30 -8.83 6.24
CA ARG A 14 -19.70 -7.58 5.77
C ARG A 14 -20.15 -7.30 4.33
N THR A 15 -20.28 -6.02 3.98
CA THR A 15 -20.73 -5.54 2.66
C THR A 15 -19.60 -4.98 1.80
N SER A 16 -18.35 -5.10 2.27
CA SER A 16 -17.18 -4.63 1.55
C SER A 16 -16.88 -5.48 0.31
N GLU A 17 -16.02 -4.96 -0.58
CA GLU A 17 -15.62 -5.61 -1.82
C GLU A 17 -15.10 -7.03 -1.57
N LYS A 18 -14.24 -7.22 -0.56
CA LYS A 18 -13.69 -8.54 -0.21
C LYS A 18 -14.77 -9.60 -0.05
N TRP A 19 -15.88 -9.25 0.58
CA TRP A 19 -16.92 -10.21 1.00
C TRP A 19 -18.13 -10.25 0.06
N LYS A 20 -18.21 -9.39 -0.97
CA LYS A 20 -19.34 -9.33 -1.91
C LYS A 20 -18.98 -9.45 -3.38
N ALA A 21 -17.68 -9.48 -3.73
CA ALA A 21 -17.27 -9.65 -5.13
C ALA A 21 -17.51 -11.06 -5.67
N TYR A 22 -17.51 -12.06 -4.79
CA TYR A 22 -17.66 -13.47 -5.16
C TYR A 22 -18.78 -14.17 -4.35
N PRO A 23 -19.32 -15.30 -4.84
CA PRO A 23 -20.25 -16.14 -4.09
C PRO A 23 -19.65 -16.70 -2.78
N ASP A 24 -20.50 -17.09 -1.84
CA ASP A 24 -20.11 -17.50 -0.48
C ASP A 24 -19.23 -18.77 -0.42
N ASP A 25 -19.20 -19.60 -1.46
CA ASP A 25 -18.35 -20.78 -1.56
C ASP A 25 -16.90 -20.47 -1.97
N VAL A 26 -16.63 -19.23 -2.42
CA VAL A 26 -15.28 -18.73 -2.74
C VAL A 26 -14.62 -18.17 -1.49
N LEU A 27 -13.34 -18.53 -1.27
CA LEU A 27 -12.51 -17.92 -0.24
C LEU A 27 -11.82 -16.65 -0.80
N PRO A 28 -12.13 -15.44 -0.29
CA PRO A 28 -11.63 -14.19 -0.87
C PRO A 28 -10.31 -13.74 -0.22
N LEU A 29 -9.19 -13.97 -0.92
CA LEU A 29 -7.85 -13.51 -0.52
C LEU A 29 -7.22 -12.56 -1.56
N PHE A 30 -8.03 -11.85 -2.36
CA PHE A 30 -7.59 -11.03 -3.49
C PHE A 30 -7.38 -9.56 -3.16
N VAL A 31 -8.28 -8.95 -2.38
CA VAL A 31 -8.26 -7.51 -2.09
C VAL A 31 -7.50 -7.22 -0.79
N ALA A 32 -6.88 -6.04 -0.73
CA ALA A 32 -6.13 -5.59 0.44
C ALA A 32 -7.06 -5.00 1.52
N GLU A 33 -7.86 -5.88 2.15
CA GLU A 33 -8.69 -5.64 3.33
C GLU A 33 -8.40 -6.73 4.38
N MET A 34 -8.45 -6.38 5.67
CA MET A 34 -8.20 -7.32 6.77
C MET A 34 -9.48 -7.94 7.28
N ASP A 35 -9.40 -9.18 7.74
CA ASP A 35 -10.50 -9.92 8.38
C ASP A 35 -10.56 -9.67 9.90
N TYR A 36 -9.72 -8.81 10.40
CA TYR A 36 -9.68 -8.43 11.82
C TYR A 36 -10.82 -7.49 12.20
N PRO A 37 -11.23 -7.48 13.48
CA PRO A 37 -12.18 -6.48 13.99
C PRO A 37 -11.55 -5.09 13.98
N LEU A 38 -12.39 -4.07 13.93
CA LEU A 38 -11.94 -2.67 14.06
C LEU A 38 -11.23 -2.45 15.41
N ALA A 39 -10.14 -1.69 15.40
CA ALA A 39 -9.41 -1.35 16.62
C ALA A 39 -10.34 -0.70 17.67
N PRO A 40 -10.36 -1.20 18.92
CA PRO A 40 -11.31 -0.73 19.94
C PRO A 40 -11.30 0.79 20.17
N PRO A 41 -10.15 1.50 20.23
CA PRO A 41 -10.15 2.96 20.36
C PRO A 41 -10.83 3.65 19.19
N ILE A 42 -10.62 3.17 17.97
CA ILE A 42 -11.24 3.73 16.76
C ILE A 42 -12.76 3.51 16.79
N ALA A 43 -13.21 2.29 17.14
CA ALA A 43 -14.62 2.00 17.27
C ALA A 43 -15.29 2.92 18.32
N ALA A 44 -14.66 3.10 19.49
CA ALA A 44 -15.16 3.98 20.55
C ALA A 44 -15.26 5.44 20.08
N ALA A 45 -14.25 5.96 19.37
CA ALA A 45 -14.25 7.33 18.87
C ALA A 45 -15.37 7.57 17.83
N LEU A 46 -15.60 6.59 16.94
CA LEU A 46 -16.69 6.67 15.96
C LEU A 46 -18.07 6.59 16.62
N HIS A 47 -18.28 5.68 17.57
CA HIS A 47 -19.53 5.63 18.35
C HIS A 47 -19.79 6.93 19.10
N ALA A 48 -18.78 7.50 19.76
CA ALA A 48 -18.91 8.78 20.44
C ALA A 48 -19.27 9.93 19.48
N ALA A 49 -18.79 9.92 18.24
CA ALA A 49 -19.19 10.91 17.24
C ALA A 49 -20.66 10.73 16.82
N ILE A 50 -21.11 9.49 16.62
CA ILE A 50 -22.51 9.16 16.30
C ILE A 50 -23.43 9.61 17.45
N ASP A 51 -23.08 9.31 18.70
CA ASP A 51 -23.88 9.65 19.89
C ASP A 51 -24.05 11.17 20.06
N ARG A 52 -23.05 11.96 19.60
CA ARG A 52 -23.13 13.43 19.55
C ARG A 52 -23.84 13.99 18.32
N SER A 53 -24.24 13.11 17.38
CA SER A 53 -24.74 13.52 16.05
C SER A 53 -23.75 14.40 15.27
N ASP A 54 -22.46 14.14 15.43
CA ASP A 54 -21.35 14.86 14.80
C ASP A 54 -21.13 14.36 13.37
N THR A 55 -22.00 14.79 12.46
CA THR A 55 -22.06 14.35 11.05
C THR A 55 -21.93 15.51 10.07
N GLY A 56 -21.36 16.63 10.51
CA GLY A 56 -21.17 17.84 9.70
C GLY A 56 -19.94 17.79 8.81
N TYR A 57 -19.55 18.94 8.30
CA TYR A 57 -18.33 19.10 7.52
C TYR A 57 -17.08 19.02 8.40
N VAL A 58 -15.96 18.66 7.80
CA VAL A 58 -14.66 18.68 8.48
C VAL A 58 -14.35 20.11 8.95
N GLY A 59 -14.04 20.25 10.24
CA GLY A 59 -13.64 21.53 10.84
C GLY A 59 -12.16 21.85 10.65
N PRO A 60 -11.73 23.03 11.08
CA PRO A 60 -10.36 23.52 10.89
C PRO A 60 -9.33 22.91 11.86
N GLN A 61 -9.73 21.98 12.74
CA GLN A 61 -8.84 21.35 13.70
C GLN A 61 -7.76 20.53 12.98
N ARG A 62 -6.53 20.62 13.52
CA ARG A 62 -5.36 19.93 12.96
C ARG A 62 -4.92 18.72 13.80
N GLY A 63 -5.87 18.06 14.44
CA GLY A 63 -5.58 16.92 15.34
C GLY A 63 -4.93 15.75 14.62
N LEU A 64 -5.35 15.45 13.38
CA LEU A 64 -4.77 14.40 12.56
C LEU A 64 -3.31 14.72 12.19
N GLU A 65 -3.03 15.94 11.76
CA GLU A 65 -1.72 16.39 11.35
C GLU A 65 -0.71 16.28 12.51
N THR A 66 -1.11 16.76 13.69
CA THR A 66 -0.32 16.63 14.93
C THR A 66 -0.13 15.17 15.33
N ALA A 67 -1.20 14.35 15.26
CA ALA A 67 -1.12 12.92 15.56
C ALA A 67 -0.17 12.17 14.62
N PHE A 68 -0.23 12.46 13.32
CA PHE A 68 0.67 11.86 12.34
C PHE A 68 2.12 12.30 12.54
N ALA A 69 2.37 13.60 12.79
CA ALA A 69 3.72 14.10 13.04
C ALA A 69 4.35 13.41 14.27
N ALA A 70 3.61 13.28 15.38
CA ALA A 70 4.06 12.56 16.55
C ALA A 70 4.33 11.07 16.25
N TYR A 71 3.42 10.39 15.55
CA TYR A 71 3.60 8.99 15.13
C TYR A 71 4.83 8.81 14.24
N ALA A 72 5.05 9.68 13.26
CA ALA A 72 6.19 9.62 12.36
C ALA A 72 7.51 9.83 13.11
N HIS A 73 7.55 10.75 14.07
CA HIS A 73 8.70 10.95 14.96
C HIS A 73 8.99 9.70 15.80
N ASP A 74 7.99 9.17 16.49
CA ASP A 74 8.17 8.06 17.42
C ASP A 74 8.49 6.74 16.71
N THR A 75 7.87 6.50 15.53
CA THR A 75 7.98 5.24 14.81
C THR A 75 9.17 5.21 13.84
N TRP A 76 9.41 6.31 13.11
CA TRP A 76 10.40 6.36 12.04
C TRP A 76 11.55 7.34 12.31
N GLY A 77 11.51 8.12 13.40
CA GLY A 77 12.47 9.20 13.68
C GLY A 77 12.39 10.32 12.65
N TRP A 78 11.22 10.52 12.06
CA TRP A 78 11.00 11.49 10.99
C TRP A 78 10.27 12.73 11.49
N GLU A 79 10.94 13.89 11.38
CA GLU A 79 10.34 15.19 11.71
C GLU A 79 9.45 15.66 10.55
N VAL A 80 8.17 15.76 10.80
CA VAL A 80 7.15 16.22 9.84
C VAL A 80 6.69 17.62 10.22
N ASP A 81 6.78 18.57 9.29
CA ASP A 81 6.13 19.87 9.43
C ASP A 81 4.62 19.70 9.18
N GLU A 82 3.82 19.89 10.23
CA GLU A 82 2.35 19.81 10.14
C GLU A 82 1.79 20.76 9.06
N ALA A 83 2.48 21.85 8.76
CA ALA A 83 2.09 22.77 7.71
C ALA A 83 2.16 22.18 6.29
N GLY A 84 2.94 21.11 6.12
CA GLY A 84 3.05 20.33 4.89
C GLY A 84 2.09 19.15 4.80
N VAL A 85 1.29 18.89 5.83
CA VAL A 85 0.27 17.83 5.82
C VAL A 85 -1.07 18.40 5.39
N ARG A 86 -1.71 17.78 4.41
CA ARG A 86 -3.01 18.19 3.89
C ARG A 86 -3.88 16.98 3.56
N THR A 87 -5.12 16.95 4.05
CA THR A 87 -6.00 15.79 3.91
C THR A 87 -6.69 15.70 2.55
N SER A 88 -7.12 14.48 2.21
CA SER A 88 -7.88 14.10 1.04
C SER A 88 -8.70 12.84 1.31
N THR A 89 -9.50 12.39 0.36
CA THR A 89 -10.38 11.22 0.52
C THR A 89 -9.66 9.89 0.54
N ASP A 90 -8.69 9.67 -0.35
CA ASP A 90 -7.91 8.44 -0.44
C ASP A 90 -6.56 8.67 -1.14
N VAL A 91 -5.68 7.67 -1.04
CA VAL A 91 -4.33 7.74 -1.61
C VAL A 91 -4.35 7.92 -3.13
N GLY A 92 -5.33 7.35 -3.83
CA GLY A 92 -5.46 7.53 -5.27
C GLY A 92 -5.67 9.00 -5.65
N VAL A 93 -6.54 9.72 -4.90
CA VAL A 93 -6.73 11.18 -5.09
C VAL A 93 -5.45 11.94 -4.74
N VAL A 94 -4.76 11.58 -3.65
CA VAL A 94 -3.47 12.20 -3.29
C VAL A 94 -2.48 12.06 -4.45
N VAL A 95 -2.32 10.86 -5.00
CA VAL A 95 -1.40 10.57 -6.12
C VAL A 95 -1.78 11.37 -7.37
N VAL A 96 -3.04 11.30 -7.78
CA VAL A 96 -3.52 11.99 -9.00
C VAL A 96 -3.35 13.49 -8.89
N GLU A 97 -3.76 14.11 -7.78
CA GLU A 97 -3.67 15.55 -7.59
C GLU A 97 -2.22 16.03 -7.38
N ALA A 98 -1.36 15.23 -6.73
CA ALA A 98 0.07 15.52 -6.67
C ALA A 98 0.69 15.52 -8.07
N LEU A 99 0.43 14.48 -8.88
CA LEU A 99 0.94 14.41 -10.26
C LEU A 99 0.43 15.57 -11.10
N ARG A 100 -0.88 15.92 -11.06
CA ARG A 100 -1.44 17.08 -11.78
C ARG A 100 -0.73 18.39 -11.44
N ARG A 101 -0.19 18.49 -10.24
CA ARG A 101 0.53 19.68 -9.79
C ARG A 101 2.00 19.69 -10.19
N LEU A 102 2.56 18.50 -10.46
CA LEU A 102 3.99 18.32 -10.66
C LEU A 102 4.38 18.11 -12.13
N ILE A 103 3.45 17.68 -12.99
CA ILE A 103 3.70 17.42 -14.41
C ILE A 103 2.79 18.27 -15.31
N ALA A 104 3.25 18.51 -16.54
CA ALA A 104 2.42 19.01 -17.62
C ALA A 104 1.70 17.84 -18.34
N PRO A 105 0.55 18.09 -19.00
CA PRO A 105 -0.12 17.07 -19.82
C PRO A 105 0.81 16.47 -20.86
N GLY A 106 0.80 15.11 -20.93
CA GLY A 106 1.62 14.33 -21.85
C GLY A 106 3.04 14.02 -21.36
N GLU A 107 3.45 14.55 -20.20
CA GLU A 107 4.74 14.19 -19.61
C GLU A 107 4.76 12.76 -19.08
N ARG A 108 5.93 12.13 -19.16
CA ARG A 108 6.11 10.74 -18.75
C ARG A 108 6.34 10.62 -17.25
N VAL A 109 5.69 9.61 -16.65
CA VAL A 109 5.81 9.28 -15.22
C VAL A 109 6.28 7.83 -15.09
N ILE A 110 7.41 7.62 -14.41
CA ILE A 110 8.01 6.31 -14.19
C ILE A 110 7.19 5.53 -13.16
N ILE A 111 6.91 4.26 -13.44
CA ILE A 111 6.46 3.25 -12.48
C ILE A 111 7.37 2.03 -12.56
N THR A 112 7.36 1.19 -11.51
CA THR A 112 8.28 0.06 -11.38
C THR A 112 7.52 -1.27 -11.23
N PRO A 113 7.00 -1.85 -12.37
CA PRO A 113 6.33 -3.16 -12.32
C PRO A 113 7.25 -4.31 -11.86
N PRO A 114 6.64 -5.37 -11.23
CA PRO A 114 5.22 -5.50 -10.92
C PRO A 114 4.82 -4.53 -9.81
N VAL A 115 3.78 -3.71 -10.04
CA VAL A 115 3.40 -2.63 -9.14
C VAL A 115 1.87 -2.52 -9.02
N TYR A 116 1.38 -1.87 -8.00
CA TYR A 116 -0.03 -1.67 -7.70
C TYR A 116 -0.84 -1.26 -8.95
N PRO A 117 -1.84 -2.07 -9.37
CA PRO A 117 -2.52 -1.90 -10.65
C PRO A 117 -3.08 -0.50 -10.93
N PRO A 118 -3.66 0.22 -9.94
CA PRO A 118 -4.16 1.57 -10.17
C PRO A 118 -3.11 2.60 -10.58
N PHE A 119 -1.79 2.35 -10.41
CA PHE A 119 -0.75 3.26 -10.91
C PHE A 119 -0.84 3.45 -12.42
N PHE A 120 -1.20 2.39 -13.15
CA PHE A 120 -1.41 2.43 -14.60
C PHE A 120 -2.59 3.33 -15.02
N SER A 121 -3.56 3.56 -14.14
CA SER A 121 -4.72 4.43 -14.39
C SER A 121 -4.57 5.83 -13.79
N TYR A 122 -3.93 5.97 -12.64
CA TYR A 122 -3.74 7.28 -11.98
C TYR A 122 -2.91 8.25 -12.82
N ILE A 123 -1.89 7.74 -13.53
CA ILE A 123 -1.02 8.57 -14.37
C ILE A 123 -1.78 9.17 -15.56
N PRO A 124 -2.52 8.39 -16.38
CA PRO A 124 -3.38 8.95 -17.42
C PRO A 124 -4.49 9.87 -16.86
N GLU A 125 -5.06 9.55 -15.71
CA GLU A 125 -6.05 10.42 -15.05
C GLU A 125 -5.45 11.77 -14.66
N ALA A 126 -4.19 11.80 -14.25
CA ALA A 126 -3.44 13.01 -13.99
C ALA A 126 -3.02 13.77 -15.26
N GLY A 127 -3.23 13.19 -16.44
CA GLY A 127 -2.81 13.73 -17.74
C GLY A 127 -1.41 13.33 -18.19
N GLY A 128 -0.75 12.43 -17.45
CA GLY A 128 0.58 11.92 -17.78
C GLY A 128 0.57 10.68 -18.69
N VAL A 129 1.76 10.23 -19.05
CA VAL A 129 2.00 8.99 -19.83
C VAL A 129 2.83 8.05 -18.98
N VAL A 130 2.39 6.80 -18.87
CA VAL A 130 3.11 5.76 -18.13
C VAL A 130 4.42 5.41 -18.82
N GLU A 131 5.50 5.39 -18.04
CA GLU A 131 6.80 4.85 -18.44
C GLU A 131 7.20 3.73 -17.47
N GLU A 132 7.28 2.51 -17.99
CA GLU A 132 7.60 1.34 -17.19
C GLU A 132 9.11 1.13 -17.13
N VAL A 133 9.67 1.13 -15.92
CA VAL A 133 11.03 0.67 -15.60
C VAL A 133 10.87 -0.49 -14.62
N PRO A 134 10.77 -1.74 -15.11
CA PRO A 134 10.51 -2.89 -14.25
C PRO A 134 11.57 -3.05 -13.15
N LEU A 135 11.14 -3.57 -11.99
CA LEU A 135 12.07 -3.98 -10.95
C LEU A 135 13.00 -5.07 -11.48
N LEU A 136 14.23 -5.07 -11.00
CA LEU A 136 15.14 -6.19 -11.18
C LEU A 136 14.68 -7.34 -10.29
N SER A 137 14.43 -8.50 -10.87
CA SER A 137 14.18 -9.73 -10.12
C SER A 137 15.52 -10.41 -9.83
N GLY A 138 15.71 -10.90 -8.60
CA GLY A 138 16.90 -11.68 -8.26
C GLY A 138 17.05 -12.91 -9.16
N THR A 139 18.30 -13.24 -9.48
CA THR A 139 18.64 -14.50 -10.15
C THR A 139 18.64 -15.66 -9.14
N SER A 140 18.60 -16.91 -9.65
CA SER A 140 18.74 -18.11 -8.83
C SER A 140 20.07 -18.11 -8.07
N GLY A 141 20.08 -17.59 -6.85
CA GLY A 141 21.27 -17.41 -6.00
C GLY A 141 21.37 -16.06 -5.29
N GLU A 142 20.68 -15.03 -5.79
CA GLU A 142 20.47 -13.77 -5.07
C GLU A 142 18.95 -13.52 -4.99
N PRO A 143 18.31 -13.90 -3.87
CA PRO A 143 16.89 -13.65 -3.69
C PRO A 143 16.65 -12.16 -3.49
N GLY A 144 15.73 -11.59 -4.25
CA GLY A 144 15.22 -10.27 -3.99
C GLY A 144 14.88 -9.49 -5.25
N TRP A 145 13.91 -8.60 -5.05
CA TRP A 145 13.53 -7.60 -6.03
C TRP A 145 14.20 -6.28 -5.64
N SER A 146 14.58 -5.46 -6.61
CA SER A 146 15.18 -4.14 -6.35
C SER A 146 14.85 -3.15 -7.46
N LEU A 147 15.00 -1.84 -7.16
CA LEU A 147 14.88 -0.80 -8.17
C LEU A 147 16.00 -0.93 -9.22
N ASP A 148 15.65 -0.84 -10.48
CA ASP A 148 16.62 -0.63 -11.58
C ASP A 148 17.03 0.85 -11.63
N LEU A 149 18.01 1.21 -10.80
CA LEU A 149 18.48 2.60 -10.70
C LEU A 149 19.07 3.10 -12.03
N ALA A 150 19.68 2.23 -12.83
CA ALA A 150 20.22 2.59 -14.15
C ALA A 150 19.09 2.85 -15.15
N GLY A 151 18.06 2.00 -15.16
CA GLY A 151 16.85 2.21 -15.96
C GLY A 151 16.10 3.47 -15.58
N ILE A 152 15.98 3.76 -14.26
CA ILE A 152 15.37 5.00 -13.75
C ILE A 152 16.18 6.23 -14.21
N GLU A 153 17.52 6.20 -14.12
CA GLU A 153 18.36 7.27 -14.61
C GLU A 153 18.18 7.48 -16.11
N ALA A 154 18.16 6.41 -16.91
CA ALA A 154 17.93 6.49 -18.34
C ALA A 154 16.56 7.08 -18.70
N ALA A 155 15.51 6.73 -17.96
CA ALA A 155 14.16 7.28 -18.15
C ALA A 155 14.11 8.79 -17.82
N PHE A 156 14.72 9.23 -16.73
CA PHE A 156 14.84 10.67 -16.41
C PHE A 156 15.68 11.41 -17.45
N ALA A 157 16.81 10.85 -17.85
CA ALA A 157 17.70 11.45 -18.87
C ALA A 157 17.00 11.57 -20.24
N SER A 158 16.10 10.66 -20.57
CA SER A 158 15.28 10.71 -21.79
C SER A 158 14.07 11.64 -21.68
N GLY A 159 13.83 12.26 -20.51
CA GLY A 159 12.84 13.31 -20.30
C GLY A 159 11.58 12.90 -19.53
N ALA A 160 11.59 11.80 -18.76
CA ALA A 160 10.54 11.56 -17.76
C ALA A 160 10.56 12.69 -16.72
N ARG A 161 9.39 13.15 -16.27
CA ARG A 161 9.27 14.32 -15.39
C ARG A 161 8.83 13.99 -13.97
N ALA A 162 8.34 12.76 -13.76
CA ALA A 162 8.03 12.29 -12.41
C ALA A 162 8.28 10.77 -12.31
N MET A 163 8.35 10.31 -11.06
CA MET A 163 8.26 8.91 -10.68
C MET A 163 7.14 8.75 -9.65
N LEU A 164 6.28 7.75 -9.85
CA LEU A 164 5.33 7.29 -8.87
C LEU A 164 5.94 6.06 -8.18
N LEU A 165 6.49 6.28 -7.00
CA LEU A 165 7.19 5.28 -6.20
C LEU A 165 6.21 4.58 -5.25
N CYS A 166 6.27 3.25 -5.14
CA CYS A 166 5.56 2.45 -4.15
C CYS A 166 6.52 2.05 -3.02
N ASN A 167 6.33 2.56 -1.81
CA ASN A 167 7.28 2.38 -0.70
C ASN A 167 6.57 2.25 0.67
N PRO A 168 6.41 1.07 1.27
CA PRO A 168 6.81 -0.26 0.79
C PRO A 168 6.08 -0.71 -0.48
N HIS A 169 6.72 -1.58 -1.25
CA HIS A 169 6.29 -1.93 -2.60
C HIS A 169 5.21 -3.03 -2.63
N ASN A 170 4.06 -2.72 -3.16
CA ASN A 170 2.97 -3.67 -3.44
C ASN A 170 3.06 -4.12 -4.92
N PRO A 171 3.19 -5.43 -5.21
CA PRO A 171 2.69 -6.58 -4.43
C PRO A 171 3.72 -7.31 -3.56
N LEU A 172 4.98 -6.91 -3.59
CA LEU A 172 6.11 -7.68 -3.07
C LEU A 172 6.31 -7.57 -1.55
N GLY A 173 5.71 -6.57 -0.90
CA GLY A 173 6.05 -6.23 0.48
C GLY A 173 7.52 -5.81 0.64
N LEU A 174 8.14 -5.32 -0.44
CA LEU A 174 9.54 -4.92 -0.45
C LEU A 174 9.71 -3.56 0.24
N VAL A 175 10.61 -3.49 1.20
CA VAL A 175 11.10 -2.25 1.80
C VAL A 175 12.37 -1.83 1.06
N HIS A 176 12.33 -0.68 0.39
CA HIS A 176 13.49 -0.20 -0.36
C HIS A 176 14.62 0.26 0.57
N PRO A 177 15.89 -0.08 0.28
CA PRO A 177 17.04 0.45 1.02
C PRO A 177 17.11 1.97 0.98
N PRO A 178 17.45 2.66 2.08
CA PRO A 178 17.53 4.12 2.12
C PRO A 178 18.46 4.72 1.06
N GLU A 179 19.56 4.02 0.73
CA GLU A 179 20.51 4.42 -0.31
C GLU A 179 19.91 4.39 -1.71
N HIS A 180 18.99 3.46 -2.00
CA HIS A 180 18.27 3.44 -3.27
C HIS A 180 17.29 4.61 -3.36
N LEU A 181 16.54 4.89 -2.26
CA LEU A 181 15.64 6.03 -2.19
C LEU A 181 16.40 7.37 -2.34
N ALA A 182 17.55 7.51 -1.69
CA ALA A 182 18.40 8.70 -1.82
C ALA A 182 18.95 8.85 -3.25
N THR A 183 19.28 7.75 -3.92
CA THR A 183 19.71 7.75 -5.32
C THR A 183 18.58 8.22 -6.23
N VAL A 184 17.37 7.69 -6.08
CA VAL A 184 16.18 8.14 -6.82
C VAL A 184 15.94 9.64 -6.64
N ALA A 185 16.02 10.15 -5.40
CA ALA A 185 15.87 11.57 -5.10
C ALA A 185 16.93 12.44 -5.80
N SER A 186 18.19 12.02 -5.76
CA SER A 186 19.30 12.73 -6.40
C SER A 186 19.15 12.73 -7.93
N LEU A 187 18.72 11.60 -8.53
CA LEU A 187 18.44 11.51 -9.96
C LEU A 187 17.28 12.44 -10.34
N ALA A 188 16.15 12.38 -9.64
CA ALA A 188 15.03 13.29 -9.89
C ALA A 188 15.46 14.76 -9.81
N ALA A 189 16.23 15.12 -8.79
CA ALA A 189 16.75 16.48 -8.62
C ALA A 189 17.69 16.91 -9.77
N ARG A 190 18.59 16.01 -10.21
CA ARG A 190 19.53 16.27 -11.32
C ARG A 190 18.82 16.56 -12.63
N TYR A 191 17.74 15.82 -12.92
CA TYR A 191 17.00 15.93 -14.18
C TYR A 191 15.78 16.86 -14.10
N GLY A 192 15.59 17.58 -12.97
CA GLY A 192 14.46 18.50 -12.77
C GLY A 192 13.10 17.78 -12.77
N ALA A 193 13.09 16.57 -12.27
CA ALA A 193 11.91 15.72 -12.12
C ALA A 193 11.43 15.67 -10.66
N HIS A 194 10.27 15.07 -10.42
CA HIS A 194 9.60 14.94 -9.12
C HIS A 194 9.35 13.48 -8.73
N VAL A 195 9.11 13.23 -7.45
CA VAL A 195 8.73 11.90 -6.94
C VAL A 195 7.45 12.02 -6.12
N VAL A 196 6.44 11.22 -6.46
CA VAL A 196 5.28 10.97 -5.60
C VAL A 196 5.49 9.60 -4.97
N SER A 197 5.66 9.55 -3.65
CA SER A 197 5.89 8.31 -2.90
C SER A 197 4.58 7.85 -2.25
N ASP A 198 4.04 6.73 -2.71
CA ASP A 198 2.91 6.07 -2.04
C ASP A 198 3.42 5.25 -0.87
N GLU A 199 3.18 5.74 0.35
CA GLU A 199 3.67 5.17 1.61
C GLU A 199 2.53 4.58 2.47
N VAL A 200 1.41 4.22 1.85
CA VAL A 200 0.23 3.71 2.55
C VAL A 200 0.49 2.40 3.32
N HIS A 201 1.52 1.64 2.96
CA HIS A 201 1.92 0.41 3.65
C HIS A 201 3.01 0.63 4.72
N ALA A 202 3.51 1.84 4.93
CA ALA A 202 4.63 2.16 5.81
C ALA A 202 4.47 1.61 7.25
N SER A 203 3.30 1.82 7.87
CA SER A 203 3.00 1.35 9.22
C SER A 203 2.84 -0.19 9.32
N LEU A 204 2.85 -0.89 8.20
CA LEU A 204 2.78 -2.35 8.12
C LEU A 204 4.15 -2.98 7.85
N THR A 205 5.24 -2.28 8.13
CA THR A 205 6.60 -2.85 8.07
C THR A 205 6.75 -3.87 9.18
N HIS A 206 7.22 -5.07 8.81
CA HIS A 206 7.42 -6.17 9.74
C HIS A 206 8.62 -5.91 10.66
N ARG A 207 8.70 -6.62 11.81
CA ARG A 207 9.71 -6.37 12.83
C ARG A 207 11.14 -6.65 12.40
N ASP A 208 11.33 -7.51 11.39
CA ASP A 208 12.61 -7.86 10.80
C ASP A 208 13.11 -6.86 9.75
N ALA A 209 12.34 -5.79 9.48
CA ALA A 209 12.68 -4.74 8.52
C ALA A 209 12.55 -3.34 9.11
N ARG A 210 13.14 -2.36 8.44
CA ARG A 210 13.06 -0.95 8.82
C ARG A 210 12.61 -0.09 7.64
N PHE A 211 11.44 0.49 7.76
CA PHE A 211 10.95 1.48 6.79
C PHE A 211 11.71 2.81 6.93
N THR A 212 11.99 3.42 5.81
CA THR A 212 12.52 4.80 5.74
C THR A 212 11.57 5.63 4.87
N PRO A 213 10.95 6.71 5.42
CA PRO A 213 10.15 7.63 4.63
C PRO A 213 10.99 8.25 3.51
N PHE A 214 10.44 8.33 2.29
CA PHE A 214 11.17 8.91 1.16
C PHE A 214 11.67 10.33 1.45
N LEU A 215 10.83 11.16 2.05
CA LEU A 215 11.17 12.54 2.35
C LEU A 215 12.23 12.70 3.47
N ALA A 216 12.55 11.63 4.19
CA ALA A 216 13.56 11.65 5.25
C ALA A 216 14.97 11.31 4.76
N VAL A 217 15.13 10.74 3.54
CA VAL A 217 16.42 10.17 3.10
C VAL A 217 17.45 11.24 2.71
N SER A 218 17.04 12.42 2.25
CA SER A 218 17.96 13.48 1.83
C SER A 218 17.28 14.84 1.64
N ASP A 219 18.10 15.91 1.49
CA ASP A 219 17.61 17.24 1.13
C ASP A 219 16.99 17.25 -0.29
N ASP A 220 17.55 16.46 -1.22
CA ASP A 220 16.96 16.31 -2.55
C ASP A 220 15.57 15.71 -2.47
N ALA A 221 15.37 14.66 -1.65
CA ALA A 221 14.06 14.08 -1.48
C ALA A 221 13.02 15.08 -0.96
N ARG A 222 13.39 15.93 0.01
CA ARG A 222 12.52 17.00 0.50
C ARG A 222 12.19 18.04 -0.57
N ARG A 223 13.12 18.30 -1.47
CA ARG A 223 12.99 19.33 -2.53
C ARG A 223 12.12 18.83 -3.70
N VAL A 224 12.18 17.54 -4.05
CA VAL A 224 11.52 17.00 -5.24
C VAL A 224 10.30 16.14 -4.94
N GLY A 225 10.07 15.79 -3.67
CA GLY A 225 9.12 14.74 -3.29
C GLY A 225 7.85 15.23 -2.61
N VAL A 226 6.78 14.47 -2.83
CA VAL A 226 5.54 14.47 -2.05
C VAL A 226 5.24 13.03 -1.64
N ALA A 227 4.92 12.78 -0.38
CA ALA A 227 4.50 11.47 0.08
C ALA A 227 2.97 11.41 0.26
N ALA A 228 2.39 10.25 -0.02
CA ALA A 228 0.99 9.93 0.21
C ALA A 228 0.88 8.95 1.39
N HIS A 229 0.14 9.32 2.42
CA HIS A 229 -0.08 8.50 3.61
C HIS A 229 -1.57 8.32 3.92
N ALA A 230 -1.89 7.23 4.60
CA ALA A 230 -3.22 6.97 5.16
C ALA A 230 -3.16 5.88 6.23
N ALA A 231 -4.09 5.90 7.18
CA ALA A 231 -4.33 4.81 8.12
C ALA A 231 -5.12 3.63 7.48
N SER A 232 -5.53 3.77 6.23
CA SER A 232 -6.46 2.88 5.54
C SER A 232 -6.01 1.43 5.45
N LYS A 233 -4.70 1.16 5.32
CA LYS A 233 -4.16 -0.20 5.24
C LYS A 233 -3.78 -0.72 6.61
N ALA A 234 -3.07 0.05 7.42
CA ALA A 234 -2.57 -0.38 8.72
C ALA A 234 -3.67 -0.67 9.74
N TRP A 235 -4.79 0.08 9.72
CA TRP A 235 -5.93 -0.11 10.62
C TRP A 235 -7.23 -0.51 9.89
N ASN A 236 -7.13 -0.93 8.62
CA ASN A 236 -8.27 -1.41 7.82
C ASN A 236 -9.42 -0.38 7.69
N LEU A 237 -9.08 0.89 7.40
CA LEU A 237 -10.02 2.03 7.39
C LEU A 237 -10.36 2.53 5.97
N ALA A 238 -10.08 1.77 4.91
CA ALA A 238 -10.21 2.24 3.52
C ALA A 238 -11.60 2.79 3.17
N GLY A 239 -12.66 2.21 3.74
CA GLY A 239 -14.04 2.65 3.55
C GLY A 239 -14.37 3.99 4.19
N LEU A 240 -13.57 4.47 5.15
CA LEU A 240 -13.79 5.74 5.85
C LEU A 240 -13.25 6.98 5.12
N LYS A 241 -12.50 6.79 4.02
CA LYS A 241 -12.11 7.85 3.09
C LYS A 241 -11.35 9.03 3.73
N CYS A 242 -10.12 8.73 4.22
CA CYS A 242 -9.17 9.72 4.70
C CYS A 242 -7.75 9.30 4.34
N ALA A 243 -7.07 10.13 3.60
CA ALA A 243 -5.65 10.07 3.27
C ALA A 243 -5.07 11.48 3.32
N PHE A 244 -3.78 11.63 3.12
CA PHE A 244 -3.17 12.96 3.14
C PHE A 244 -1.85 13.00 2.38
N PHE A 245 -1.58 14.19 1.84
CA PHE A 245 -0.28 14.59 1.31
C PHE A 245 0.66 14.91 2.46
N VAL A 246 1.94 14.62 2.28
CA VAL A 246 3.02 15.13 3.14
C VAL A 246 4.08 15.75 2.25
N ALA A 247 4.47 16.99 2.55
CA ALA A 247 5.57 17.70 1.94
C ALA A 247 6.41 18.35 3.05
N THR A 248 7.73 18.38 2.89
CA THR A 248 8.65 18.90 3.92
C THR A 248 9.58 20.00 3.40
N GLY A 249 9.74 20.13 2.09
CA GLY A 249 10.48 21.22 1.47
C GLY A 249 9.58 22.44 1.24
N THR A 250 10.07 23.66 1.45
CA THR A 250 9.29 24.90 1.32
C THR A 250 8.51 24.97 0.00
N GLU A 251 9.17 24.72 -1.13
CA GLU A 251 8.52 24.74 -2.44
C GLU A 251 7.43 23.69 -2.56
N MET A 252 7.66 22.45 -2.07
CA MET A 252 6.65 21.37 -2.12
C MET A 252 5.48 21.67 -1.19
N ILE A 253 5.72 22.23 -0.01
CA ILE A 253 4.66 22.70 0.89
C ILE A 253 3.78 23.75 0.19
N GLU A 254 4.38 24.72 -0.51
CA GLU A 254 3.62 25.74 -1.26
C GLU A 254 2.81 25.10 -2.40
N ARG A 255 3.39 24.14 -3.13
CA ARG A 255 2.69 23.41 -4.20
C ARG A 255 1.48 22.62 -3.67
N VAL A 256 1.64 21.92 -2.54
CA VAL A 256 0.56 21.18 -1.89
C VAL A 256 -0.52 22.12 -1.33
N ARG A 257 -0.12 23.24 -0.72
CA ARG A 257 -1.08 24.25 -0.24
C ARG A 257 -1.86 24.95 -1.36
N ALA A 258 -1.29 25.03 -2.55
CA ALA A 258 -1.96 25.62 -3.71
C ALA A 258 -2.95 24.68 -4.41
N LEU A 259 -3.14 23.46 -3.91
CA LEU A 259 -4.22 22.58 -4.36
C LEU A 259 -5.60 23.17 -4.01
N PRO A 260 -6.67 22.90 -4.81
CA PRO A 260 -8.02 23.34 -4.51
C PRO A 260 -8.47 22.93 -3.10
N ILE A 261 -9.17 23.81 -2.41
CA ILE A 261 -9.68 23.55 -1.04
C ILE A 261 -10.68 22.38 -1.01
N GLU A 262 -11.39 22.16 -2.10
CA GLU A 262 -12.37 21.10 -2.26
C GLU A 262 -11.77 19.70 -2.09
N ILE A 263 -10.48 19.52 -2.33
CA ILE A 263 -9.79 18.24 -2.11
C ILE A 263 -9.82 17.88 -0.61
N GLU A 264 -9.59 18.86 0.24
CA GLU A 264 -9.61 18.70 1.69
C GLU A 264 -11.04 18.63 2.23
N GLU A 265 -11.95 19.47 1.74
CA GLU A 265 -13.34 19.52 2.16
C GLU A 265 -14.12 18.24 1.86
N ARG A 266 -13.69 17.45 0.88
CA ARG A 266 -14.26 16.13 0.54
C ARG A 266 -13.82 15.02 1.48
N THR A 267 -12.84 15.26 2.36
CA THR A 267 -12.41 14.25 3.33
C THR A 267 -13.56 13.90 4.27
N SER A 268 -13.73 12.62 4.58
CA SER A 268 -14.75 12.18 5.52
C SER A 268 -14.42 12.62 6.95
N LEU A 269 -15.37 13.25 7.65
CA LEU A 269 -15.22 13.59 9.07
C LEU A 269 -14.95 12.33 9.92
N PHE A 270 -15.71 11.25 9.70
CA PHE A 270 -15.46 9.98 10.39
C PHE A 270 -14.09 9.37 10.01
N GLY A 271 -13.66 9.57 8.77
CA GLY A 271 -12.33 9.19 8.31
C GLY A 271 -11.22 9.94 9.06
N ARG A 272 -11.38 11.25 9.26
CA ARG A 272 -10.42 12.05 10.06
C ARG A 272 -10.38 11.62 11.51
N ILE A 273 -11.54 11.46 12.16
CA ILE A 273 -11.64 11.00 13.55
C ILE A 273 -10.95 9.64 13.72
N ALA A 274 -11.26 8.69 12.82
CA ALA A 274 -10.67 7.35 12.84
C ALA A 274 -9.15 7.38 12.61
N THR A 275 -8.68 8.18 11.66
CA THR A 275 -7.26 8.29 11.32
C THR A 275 -6.46 8.97 12.43
N GLU A 276 -6.97 10.05 13.02
CA GLU A 276 -6.37 10.70 14.19
C GLU A 276 -6.26 9.71 15.37
N THR A 277 -7.35 9.01 15.68
CA THR A 277 -7.36 8.01 16.77
C THR A 277 -6.40 6.84 16.46
N ALA A 278 -6.31 6.40 15.20
CA ALA A 278 -5.38 5.35 14.79
C ALA A 278 -3.93 5.71 15.12
N TYR A 279 -3.50 6.92 14.78
CA TYR A 279 -2.13 7.37 15.05
C TYR A 279 -1.88 7.67 16.54
N ARG A 280 -2.88 8.15 17.28
CA ARG A 280 -2.71 8.45 18.72
C ARG A 280 -2.76 7.20 19.61
N GLU A 281 -3.67 6.27 19.31
CA GLU A 281 -4.07 5.21 20.27
C GLU A 281 -4.08 3.81 19.62
N GLY A 282 -3.89 3.72 18.31
CA GLY A 282 -4.03 2.46 17.55
C GLY A 282 -2.82 1.55 17.60
N ALA A 283 -1.66 1.99 18.12
CA ALA A 283 -0.42 1.21 18.10
C ALA A 283 -0.53 -0.19 18.74
N PRO A 284 -1.16 -0.38 19.92
CA PRO A 284 -1.26 -1.72 20.53
C PRO A 284 -2.08 -2.72 19.70
N TRP A 285 -3.09 -2.21 18.95
CA TRP A 285 -3.85 -3.05 18.03
C TRP A 285 -3.03 -3.38 16.78
N LEU A 286 -2.32 -2.40 16.21
CA LEU A 286 -1.46 -2.62 15.04
C LEU A 286 -0.36 -3.64 15.33
N GLU A 287 0.27 -3.57 16.50
CA GLU A 287 1.25 -4.58 16.95
C GLU A 287 0.65 -5.99 16.96
N GLY A 288 -0.57 -6.15 17.51
CA GLY A 288 -1.25 -7.45 17.50
C GLY A 288 -1.67 -7.92 16.10
N ALA A 289 -2.03 -6.99 15.21
CA ALA A 289 -2.33 -7.31 13.82
C ALA A 289 -1.07 -7.74 13.05
N LEU A 290 0.08 -7.08 13.30
CA LEU A 290 1.38 -7.47 12.74
C LEU A 290 1.79 -8.85 13.24
N ASP A 291 1.60 -9.17 14.54
CA ASP A 291 1.85 -10.52 15.07
C ASP A 291 1.08 -11.60 14.29
N ALA A 292 -0.21 -11.36 14.05
CA ALA A 292 -1.06 -12.29 13.30
C ALA A 292 -0.64 -12.40 11.81
N ILE A 293 -0.27 -11.29 11.19
CA ILE A 293 0.21 -11.26 9.80
C ILE A 293 1.55 -12.00 9.66
N GLU A 294 2.51 -11.76 10.56
CA GLU A 294 3.81 -12.42 10.56
C GLU A 294 3.68 -13.93 10.82
N ALA A 295 2.76 -14.33 11.70
CA ALA A 295 2.43 -15.74 11.90
C ALA A 295 1.87 -16.39 10.63
N ASN A 296 0.96 -15.70 9.91
CA ASN A 296 0.44 -16.19 8.64
C ASN A 296 1.47 -16.15 7.51
N ARG A 297 2.44 -15.22 7.54
CA ARG A 297 3.59 -15.21 6.64
C ARG A 297 4.41 -16.51 6.76
N ALA A 298 4.76 -16.88 7.98
CA ALA A 298 5.47 -18.14 8.26
C ALA A 298 4.62 -19.37 7.90
N LEU A 299 3.33 -19.36 8.28
CA LEU A 299 2.39 -20.44 7.93
C LEU A 299 2.29 -20.63 6.42
N LEU A 300 2.23 -19.56 5.63
CA LEU A 300 2.21 -19.68 4.16
C LEU A 300 3.48 -20.35 3.63
N THR A 301 4.66 -20.02 4.17
CA THR A 301 5.92 -20.68 3.81
C THR A 301 5.84 -22.18 4.02
N ASP A 302 5.38 -22.63 5.19
CA ASP A 302 5.25 -24.05 5.53
C ASP A 302 4.21 -24.75 4.64
N LEU A 303 3.04 -24.14 4.42
CA LEU A 303 1.98 -24.68 3.58
C LEU A 303 2.41 -24.82 2.11
N LEU A 304 3.14 -23.85 1.57
CA LEU A 304 3.67 -23.94 0.21
C LEU A 304 4.72 -25.06 0.11
N ALA A 305 5.64 -25.15 1.07
CA ALA A 305 6.64 -26.21 1.08
C ALA A 305 6.01 -27.62 1.16
N GLU A 306 4.92 -27.78 1.91
CA GLU A 306 4.23 -29.07 2.07
C GLU A 306 3.34 -29.40 0.85
N HIS A 307 2.57 -28.45 0.35
CA HIS A 307 1.48 -28.70 -0.60
C HIS A 307 1.79 -28.26 -2.04
N LEU A 308 2.64 -27.26 -2.23
CA LEU A 308 2.99 -26.66 -3.52
C LEU A 308 4.51 -26.40 -3.63
N PRO A 309 5.36 -27.41 -3.46
CA PRO A 309 6.82 -27.21 -3.29
C PRO A 309 7.52 -26.60 -4.51
N GLU A 310 6.89 -26.57 -5.69
CA GLU A 310 7.42 -25.88 -6.87
C GLU A 310 7.08 -24.39 -6.92
N ALA A 311 6.19 -23.89 -6.02
CA ALA A 311 5.91 -22.47 -5.90
C ALA A 311 7.13 -21.73 -5.35
N VAL A 312 7.42 -20.55 -5.89
CA VAL A 312 8.49 -19.69 -5.35
C VAL A 312 7.84 -18.53 -4.59
N TYR A 313 8.18 -18.40 -3.34
CA TYR A 313 7.68 -17.37 -2.45
C TYR A 313 8.84 -16.71 -1.71
N HIS A 314 8.90 -15.38 -1.80
CA HIS A 314 9.80 -14.58 -0.99
C HIS A 314 8.96 -13.88 0.08
N GLU A 315 9.30 -14.13 1.33
CA GLU A 315 8.58 -13.54 2.46
C GLU A 315 8.62 -12.01 2.39
N PRO A 316 7.46 -11.33 2.46
CA PRO A 316 7.43 -9.88 2.44
C PRO A 316 8.03 -9.30 3.74
N CYS A 317 8.68 -8.14 3.63
CA CYS A 317 9.18 -7.37 4.77
C CYS A 317 8.18 -6.31 5.25
N ALA A 318 7.06 -6.14 4.54
CA ALA A 318 6.00 -5.20 4.89
C ALA A 318 4.66 -5.65 4.29
N SER A 319 3.57 -5.07 4.78
CA SER A 319 2.21 -5.34 4.33
C SER A 319 1.70 -6.72 4.79
N TYR A 320 0.48 -7.04 4.39
CA TYR A 320 -0.15 -8.36 4.55
C TYR A 320 -0.39 -9.02 3.20
N LEU A 321 0.46 -8.72 2.22
CA LEU A 321 0.34 -9.17 0.83
C LEU A 321 1.55 -10.04 0.50
N ALA A 322 1.29 -11.26 0.03
CA ALA A 322 2.30 -12.21 -0.39
C ALA A 322 2.27 -12.36 -1.91
N TRP A 323 3.44 -12.35 -2.53
CA TRP A 323 3.62 -12.50 -3.97
C TRP A 323 4.17 -13.88 -4.27
N VAL A 324 3.39 -14.72 -4.95
CA VAL A 324 3.70 -16.14 -5.16
C VAL A 324 3.83 -16.42 -6.65
N ASP A 325 4.98 -16.97 -7.04
CA ASP A 325 5.29 -17.45 -8.38
C ASP A 325 4.75 -18.88 -8.56
N LEU A 326 3.83 -19.05 -9.50
CA LEU A 326 3.20 -20.34 -9.83
C LEU A 326 3.54 -20.82 -11.26
N ARG A 327 4.56 -20.22 -11.91
CA ARG A 327 4.93 -20.56 -13.30
C ARG A 327 5.27 -22.03 -13.48
N ALA A 328 5.83 -22.67 -12.44
CA ALA A 328 6.22 -24.07 -12.50
C ALA A 328 5.00 -25.03 -12.70
N PHE A 329 3.79 -24.59 -12.37
CA PHE A 329 2.58 -25.43 -12.51
C PHE A 329 1.97 -25.41 -13.91
N GLY A 330 2.40 -24.49 -14.78
CA GLY A 330 1.87 -24.42 -16.15
C GLY A 330 0.41 -23.96 -16.26
N TRP A 331 -0.12 -23.24 -15.24
CA TRP A 331 -1.49 -22.73 -15.21
C TRP A 331 -1.70 -21.46 -16.05
N GLY A 332 -0.80 -21.20 -16.99
CA GLY A 332 -0.86 -20.08 -17.92
C GLY A 332 -0.37 -18.75 -17.32
N ASP A 333 -0.62 -17.67 -18.05
CA ASP A 333 -0.18 -16.32 -17.66
C ASP A 333 -0.96 -15.78 -16.44
N ASP A 334 -2.21 -16.24 -16.24
CA ASP A 334 -3.08 -15.83 -15.11
C ASP A 334 -3.52 -17.04 -14.27
N PRO A 335 -2.67 -17.52 -13.36
CA PRO A 335 -3.02 -18.61 -12.45
C PRO A 335 -4.22 -18.29 -11.55
N ALA A 336 -4.48 -17.00 -11.23
CA ALA A 336 -5.60 -16.63 -10.38
C ALA A 336 -6.96 -17.02 -10.99
N ALA A 337 -7.11 -16.87 -12.32
CA ALA A 337 -8.32 -17.30 -13.03
C ALA A 337 -8.51 -18.83 -12.95
N HIS A 338 -7.43 -19.60 -13.18
CA HIS A 338 -7.44 -21.06 -13.07
C HIS A 338 -7.81 -21.53 -11.64
N ILE A 339 -7.23 -20.90 -10.62
CA ILE A 339 -7.46 -21.18 -9.21
C ILE A 339 -8.91 -20.85 -8.82
N LEU A 340 -9.44 -19.72 -9.25
CA LEU A 340 -10.82 -19.31 -8.97
C LEU A 340 -11.82 -20.33 -9.50
N ASP A 341 -11.63 -20.78 -10.73
CA ASP A 341 -12.52 -21.73 -11.40
C ASP A 341 -12.46 -23.12 -10.72
N GLY A 342 -11.26 -23.66 -10.56
CA GLY A 342 -11.06 -25.04 -10.09
C GLY A 342 -11.07 -25.22 -8.58
N ALA A 343 -10.52 -24.26 -7.82
CA ALA A 343 -10.36 -24.35 -6.35
C ALA A 343 -11.37 -23.52 -5.56
N ARG A 344 -12.11 -22.62 -6.20
CA ARG A 344 -13.01 -21.67 -5.51
C ARG A 344 -12.27 -20.82 -4.47
N VAL A 345 -11.07 -20.34 -4.86
CA VAL A 345 -10.23 -19.41 -4.10
C VAL A 345 -9.93 -18.21 -4.99
N ALA A 346 -10.19 -17.02 -4.51
CA ALA A 346 -9.90 -15.78 -5.23
C ALA A 346 -8.59 -15.17 -4.73
N PHE A 347 -7.55 -15.22 -5.55
CA PHE A 347 -6.31 -14.43 -5.40
C PHE A 347 -6.33 -13.25 -6.36
N ALA A 348 -5.49 -12.23 -6.12
CA ALA A 348 -5.35 -11.17 -7.10
C ALA A 348 -4.51 -11.66 -8.29
N SER A 349 -5.00 -11.34 -9.51
CA SER A 349 -4.35 -11.71 -10.78
C SER A 349 -3.00 -11.02 -10.94
N GLY A 350 -1.95 -11.80 -11.14
CA GLY A 350 -0.59 -11.31 -11.32
C GLY A 350 -0.42 -10.38 -12.52
N PRO A 351 -0.94 -10.70 -13.72
CA PRO A 351 -0.91 -9.83 -14.90
C PRO A 351 -1.45 -8.41 -14.67
N ALA A 352 -2.34 -8.20 -13.71
CA ALA A 352 -2.84 -6.86 -13.38
C ALA A 352 -1.75 -5.92 -12.85
N PHE A 353 -0.65 -6.47 -12.31
CA PHE A 353 0.48 -5.70 -11.77
C PHE A 353 1.56 -5.34 -12.81
N GLY A 354 1.34 -5.65 -14.07
CA GLY A 354 2.28 -5.49 -15.18
C GLY A 354 2.66 -6.83 -15.81
N ARG A 355 3.43 -6.78 -16.91
CA ARG A 355 3.84 -8.00 -17.64
C ARG A 355 4.69 -8.94 -16.77
N GLU A 356 5.42 -8.39 -15.84
CA GLU A 356 6.27 -9.09 -14.87
C GLU A 356 5.46 -9.95 -13.89
N GLY A 357 4.17 -9.68 -13.78
CA GLY A 357 3.24 -10.44 -12.94
C GLY A 357 2.64 -11.70 -13.60
N ARG A 358 2.97 -11.99 -14.87
CA ARG A 358 2.49 -13.21 -15.54
C ARG A 358 2.98 -14.48 -14.84
N GLY A 359 2.05 -15.38 -14.54
CA GLY A 359 2.32 -16.60 -13.80
C GLY A 359 2.40 -16.44 -12.28
N PHE A 360 2.12 -15.25 -11.76
CA PHE A 360 2.08 -14.95 -10.31
C PHE A 360 0.67 -14.73 -9.80
N VAL A 361 0.52 -14.80 -8.49
CA VAL A 361 -0.67 -14.36 -7.76
C VAL A 361 -0.26 -13.54 -6.54
N ARG A 362 -1.16 -12.61 -6.12
CA ARG A 362 -1.01 -11.94 -4.82
C ARG A 362 -2.04 -12.47 -3.84
N VAL A 363 -1.57 -12.91 -2.68
CA VAL A 363 -2.36 -13.51 -1.60
C VAL A 363 -2.45 -12.55 -0.42
N ASN A 364 -3.63 -12.36 0.15
CA ASN A 364 -3.85 -11.58 1.37
C ASN A 364 -3.64 -12.47 2.60
N LEU A 365 -2.71 -12.08 3.48
CA LEU A 365 -2.34 -12.79 4.71
C LEU A 365 -3.14 -12.33 5.95
N ALA A 366 -3.89 -11.21 5.86
CA ALA A 366 -4.68 -10.69 6.98
C ALA A 366 -6.04 -11.39 7.09
N CYS A 367 -5.99 -12.70 7.27
CA CYS A 367 -7.14 -13.60 7.43
C CYS A 367 -6.88 -14.58 8.59
N SER A 368 -7.79 -15.50 8.87
CA SER A 368 -7.52 -16.55 9.86
C SER A 368 -6.55 -17.61 9.31
N PRO A 369 -5.73 -18.26 10.18
CA PRO A 369 -4.87 -19.38 9.76
C PRO A 369 -5.64 -20.52 9.07
N GLU A 370 -6.87 -20.79 9.51
CA GLU A 370 -7.72 -21.83 8.92
C GLU A 370 -8.14 -21.48 7.49
N VAL A 371 -8.49 -20.22 7.22
CA VAL A 371 -8.83 -19.75 5.87
C VAL A 371 -7.61 -19.83 4.95
N LEU A 372 -6.44 -19.46 5.42
CA LEU A 372 -5.18 -19.55 4.66
C LEU A 372 -4.84 -21.02 4.34
N THR A 373 -4.92 -21.89 5.35
CA THR A 373 -4.66 -23.34 5.20
C THR A 373 -5.62 -23.98 4.21
N GLU A 374 -6.92 -23.73 4.37
CA GLU A 374 -7.95 -24.26 3.46
C GLU A 374 -7.74 -23.75 2.02
N ALA A 375 -7.39 -22.48 1.85
CA ALA A 375 -7.12 -21.91 0.53
C ALA A 375 -5.95 -22.63 -0.17
N VAL A 376 -4.81 -22.80 0.51
CA VAL A 376 -3.65 -23.51 -0.08
C VAL A 376 -3.96 -24.96 -0.36
N GLN A 377 -4.66 -25.66 0.53
CA GLN A 377 -5.07 -27.06 0.32
C GLN A 377 -6.03 -27.22 -0.86
N ARG A 378 -6.98 -26.30 -1.06
CA ARG A 378 -7.85 -26.30 -2.24
C ARG A 378 -7.04 -26.12 -3.52
N VAL A 379 -6.11 -25.17 -3.55
CA VAL A 379 -5.25 -24.91 -4.71
C VAL A 379 -4.37 -26.13 -5.02
N ALA A 380 -3.84 -26.80 -4.00
CA ALA A 380 -3.00 -27.98 -4.18
C ALA A 380 -3.72 -29.16 -4.87
N ARG A 381 -5.05 -29.26 -4.76
CA ARG A 381 -5.85 -30.29 -5.44
C ARG A 381 -5.95 -30.10 -6.96
N LEU A 382 -5.47 -28.98 -7.49
CA LEU A 382 -5.43 -28.70 -8.94
C LEU A 382 -4.18 -29.27 -9.64
N ARG A 383 -3.25 -29.86 -8.86
CA ARG A 383 -2.01 -30.48 -9.37
C ARG A 383 -2.28 -31.77 -10.10
#